data_1062a375b60a5109588bde4e0445d62d
#
_entry.id   1062a375b60a5109588bde4e0445d62d
#
_cell.length_a   1.000
_cell.length_b   1.000
_cell.length_c   1.000
_cell.angle_alpha   90.00
_cell.angle_beta   90.00
_cell.angle_gamma   90.00
#
_symmetry.space_group_name_H-M   'P 1'
#
loop_
_entity.id
_entity.type
_entity.pdbx_description
1 polymer ?
#
loop_
_entity_poly.entity_id
_entity_poly.type
_entity_poly.pdbx_seq_one_letter_code
_entity_poly.pdbx_strand_id
1 'polypeptide(L)'
;YRRIRECGPLQLPESNLAVFTSFADCDEVLRHPASSSDRMKSTIAQRQLETETEPRRGTTSFLFLDAPDHTRLRKLVSKAFVPKVVKALEPDITALVDGLLDQAAVADGPFDVITGLAYPLPVAVICRLLGVPIEDEPRFSWASELLAAALDPFLALTGETSDLFDQQMQAGLWLNEYLRELIERRRRQPGDDLMSGLIQVEESGDQLTEDEIIATCNLLLIAGHET
;
A
#
# COMPACT_ATOMS: atom_id res chain seq x y z
N TYR A 1 -1.11 24.31 9.77
CA TYR A 1 -2.39 23.68 10.14
C TYR A 1 -3.21 24.50 11.14
N ARG A 2 -2.61 25.11 12.22
CA ARG A 2 -3.36 25.86 13.23
C ARG A 2 -4.21 26.98 12.61
N ARG A 3 -3.62 27.84 11.76
CA ARG A 3 -4.34 28.94 11.08
C ARG A 3 -5.51 28.45 10.22
N ILE A 4 -5.33 27.32 9.52
CA ILE A 4 -6.39 26.75 8.68
C ILE A 4 -7.53 26.26 9.57
N ARG A 5 -7.25 25.63 10.72
CA ARG A 5 -8.28 25.20 11.68
C ARG A 5 -9.09 26.37 12.27
N GLU A 6 -8.43 27.49 12.54
CA GLU A 6 -9.07 28.69 13.09
C GLU A 6 -10.00 29.38 12.08
N CYS A 7 -9.72 29.25 10.77
CA CYS A 7 -10.50 29.86 9.69
C CYS A 7 -11.57 28.93 9.10
N GLY A 8 -11.57 27.64 9.48
CA GLY A 8 -12.38 26.60 8.85
C GLY A 8 -11.75 25.98 7.59
N PRO A 9 -12.48 25.17 6.84
CA PRO A 9 -11.95 24.50 5.65
C PRO A 9 -11.41 25.50 4.63
N LEU A 10 -10.17 25.25 4.17
CA LEU A 10 -9.55 26.07 3.12
C LEU A 10 -10.06 25.58 1.75
N GLN A 11 -10.64 26.49 0.99
CA GLN A 11 -11.06 26.23 -0.38
C GLN A 11 -10.11 26.89 -1.36
N LEU A 12 -9.68 26.13 -2.37
CA LEU A 12 -8.86 26.56 -3.48
C LEU A 12 -9.65 26.38 -4.80
N PRO A 13 -10.50 27.38 -5.15
CA PRO A 13 -11.46 27.22 -6.26
C PRO A 13 -10.78 26.98 -7.62
N GLU A 14 -9.62 27.58 -7.86
CA GLU A 14 -8.87 27.43 -9.11
C GLU A 14 -8.43 25.98 -9.36
N SER A 15 -8.15 25.25 -8.29
CA SER A 15 -7.75 23.83 -8.34
C SER A 15 -8.91 22.89 -8.04
N ASN A 16 -10.12 23.41 -7.75
CA ASN A 16 -11.27 22.65 -7.26
C ASN A 16 -10.90 21.75 -6.08
N LEU A 17 -10.15 22.32 -5.12
CA LEU A 17 -9.60 21.61 -3.97
C LEU A 17 -10.13 22.21 -2.67
N ALA A 18 -10.43 21.36 -1.69
CA ALA A 18 -10.73 21.77 -0.32
C ALA A 18 -9.82 21.01 0.66
N VAL A 19 -9.28 21.75 1.65
CA VAL A 19 -8.41 21.19 2.68
C VAL A 19 -9.12 21.27 4.03
N PHE A 20 -9.34 20.13 4.65
CA PHE A 20 -9.96 19.96 5.96
C PHE A 20 -8.86 19.63 6.98
N THR A 21 -8.91 20.27 8.15
CA THR A 21 -7.87 20.11 9.19
C THR A 21 -8.44 19.92 10.60
N SER A 22 -9.75 20.03 10.81
CA SER A 22 -10.39 19.66 12.06
C SER A 22 -10.76 18.18 12.05
N PHE A 23 -10.76 17.54 13.21
CA PHE A 23 -11.19 16.15 13.32
C PHE A 23 -12.66 15.97 12.85
N ALA A 24 -13.55 16.88 13.23
CA ALA A 24 -14.96 16.80 12.89
C ALA A 24 -15.18 16.86 11.37
N ASP A 25 -14.56 17.82 10.69
CA ASP A 25 -14.67 17.95 9.24
C ASP A 25 -14.08 16.76 8.49
N CYS A 26 -12.91 16.26 8.95
CA CYS A 26 -12.29 15.08 8.37
C CYS A 26 -13.15 13.82 8.55
N ASP A 27 -13.71 13.60 9.75
CA ASP A 27 -14.59 12.45 10.01
C ASP A 27 -15.87 12.54 9.17
N GLU A 28 -16.47 13.74 9.05
CA GLU A 28 -17.64 13.96 8.21
C GLU A 28 -17.36 13.66 6.74
N VAL A 29 -16.27 14.20 6.18
CA VAL A 29 -15.88 13.96 4.79
C VAL A 29 -15.62 12.48 4.52
N LEU A 30 -14.91 11.79 5.41
CA LEU A 30 -14.58 10.37 5.25
C LEU A 30 -15.82 9.46 5.32
N ARG A 31 -16.86 9.86 6.04
CA ARG A 31 -18.10 9.08 6.20
C ARG A 31 -19.24 9.53 5.31
N HIS A 32 -19.09 10.68 4.65
CA HIS A 32 -20.19 11.25 3.86
C HIS A 32 -20.53 10.36 2.67
N PRO A 33 -21.82 10.04 2.43
CA PRO A 33 -22.21 9.12 1.37
C PRO A 33 -21.88 9.61 -0.05
N ALA A 34 -21.65 10.91 -0.25
CA ALA A 34 -21.22 11.48 -1.52
C ALA A 34 -19.71 11.54 -1.67
N SER A 35 -18.93 11.16 -0.64
CA SER A 35 -17.49 11.08 -0.76
C SER A 35 -17.09 9.90 -1.66
N SER A 36 -16.05 10.11 -2.47
CA SER A 36 -15.53 9.11 -3.39
C SER A 36 -14.03 8.94 -3.15
N SER A 37 -13.57 7.68 -3.12
CA SER A 37 -12.14 7.35 -3.10
C SER A 37 -11.54 7.28 -4.50
N ASP A 38 -12.37 7.33 -5.54
CA ASP A 38 -11.92 7.24 -6.92
C ASP A 38 -11.22 8.52 -7.35
N ARG A 39 -9.89 8.48 -7.30
CA ARG A 39 -9.03 9.61 -7.68
C ARG A 39 -9.23 10.05 -9.13
N MET A 40 -9.68 9.14 -10.02
CA MET A 40 -9.89 9.44 -11.43
C MET A 40 -11.07 10.39 -11.64
N LYS A 41 -11.95 10.52 -10.66
CA LYS A 41 -13.05 11.50 -10.65
C LYS A 41 -12.59 12.93 -10.29
N SER A 42 -11.37 13.07 -9.77
CA SER A 42 -10.85 14.39 -9.39
C SER A 42 -10.50 15.24 -10.61
N THR A 43 -10.71 16.54 -10.50
CA THR A 43 -10.35 17.52 -11.56
C THR A 43 -8.86 17.48 -11.89
N ILE A 44 -8.01 17.21 -10.88
CA ILE A 44 -6.56 17.14 -11.06
C ILE A 44 -6.22 15.92 -11.94
N ALA A 45 -6.75 14.74 -11.62
CA ALA A 45 -6.49 13.54 -12.40
C ALA A 45 -7.04 13.65 -13.83
N GLN A 46 -8.22 14.24 -14.01
CA GLN A 46 -8.79 14.47 -15.34
C GLN A 46 -7.92 15.39 -16.21
N ARG A 47 -7.40 16.47 -15.63
CA ARG A 47 -6.44 17.34 -16.34
C ARG A 47 -5.13 16.64 -16.69
N GLN A 48 -4.63 15.78 -15.81
CA GLN A 48 -3.43 14.98 -16.11
C GLN A 48 -3.67 13.99 -17.25
N LEU A 49 -4.83 13.33 -17.29
CA LEU A 49 -5.20 12.43 -18.39
C LEU A 49 -5.29 13.13 -19.74
N GLU A 50 -5.71 14.41 -19.79
CA GLU A 50 -5.74 15.20 -21.03
C GLU A 50 -4.33 15.46 -21.59
N THR A 51 -3.30 15.40 -20.75
CA THR A 51 -1.90 15.63 -21.12
C THR A 51 -1.06 14.36 -21.27
N GLU A 52 -1.53 13.23 -20.71
CA GLU A 52 -0.84 11.95 -20.82
C GLU A 52 -1.05 11.32 -22.20
N THR A 53 0.04 10.97 -22.89
CA THR A 53 0.01 10.30 -24.20
C THR A 53 0.01 8.78 -24.12
N GLU A 54 0.39 8.23 -22.97
CA GLU A 54 0.47 6.78 -22.73
C GLU A 54 -0.63 6.31 -21.78
N PRO A 55 -1.33 5.20 -22.10
CA PRO A 55 -2.33 4.64 -21.20
C PRO A 55 -1.65 4.12 -19.91
N ARG A 56 -2.23 4.46 -18.77
CA ARG A 56 -1.80 3.89 -17.48
C ARG A 56 -1.97 2.38 -17.50
N ARG A 57 -0.87 1.65 -17.37
CA ARG A 57 -0.88 0.19 -17.27
C ARG A 57 -0.98 -0.23 -15.82
N GLY A 58 -1.91 -1.14 -15.52
CA GLY A 58 -2.09 -1.76 -14.22
C GLY A 58 -3.51 -1.60 -13.67
N THR A 59 -3.85 -2.48 -12.76
CA THR A 59 -5.14 -2.45 -12.06
C THR A 59 -5.08 -1.48 -10.89
N THR A 60 -6.09 -0.64 -10.77
CA THR A 60 -6.20 0.29 -9.65
C THR A 60 -6.44 -0.49 -8.35
N SER A 61 -5.68 -0.16 -7.30
CA SER A 61 -5.92 -0.69 -5.96
C SER A 61 -7.35 -0.40 -5.51
N PHE A 62 -7.98 -1.34 -4.81
CA PHE A 62 -9.35 -1.15 -4.30
C PHE A 62 -9.45 0.01 -3.29
N LEU A 63 -8.32 0.50 -2.76
CA LEU A 63 -8.27 1.73 -1.96
C LEU A 63 -8.83 2.95 -2.73
N PHE A 64 -8.69 2.95 -4.05
CA PHE A 64 -9.09 4.05 -4.93
C PHE A 64 -10.32 3.69 -5.78
N LEU A 65 -11.14 2.77 -5.30
CA LEU A 65 -12.39 2.37 -5.93
C LEU A 65 -13.57 2.70 -5.02
N ASP A 66 -14.72 2.95 -5.64
CA ASP A 66 -16.00 3.06 -4.97
C ASP A 66 -16.81 1.76 -5.13
N ALA A 67 -17.95 1.67 -4.45
CA ALA A 67 -18.90 0.60 -4.68
C ALA A 67 -19.42 0.65 -6.14
N PRO A 68 -19.66 -0.48 -6.80
CA PRO A 68 -19.68 -1.86 -6.25
C PRO A 68 -18.31 -2.55 -6.21
N ASP A 69 -17.31 -2.07 -6.99
CA ASP A 69 -16.03 -2.75 -7.18
C ASP A 69 -15.21 -2.83 -5.89
N HIS A 70 -15.13 -1.72 -5.14
CA HIS A 70 -14.52 -1.72 -3.81
C HIS A 70 -15.13 -2.80 -2.92
N THR A 71 -16.47 -2.88 -2.85
CA THR A 71 -17.17 -3.83 -1.99
C THR A 71 -16.86 -5.27 -2.36
N ARG A 72 -16.83 -5.56 -3.68
CA ARG A 72 -16.49 -6.87 -4.22
C ARG A 72 -15.07 -7.29 -3.83
N LEU A 73 -14.08 -6.46 -4.17
CA LEU A 73 -12.67 -6.76 -3.92
C LEU A 73 -12.36 -6.88 -2.42
N ARG A 74 -12.86 -5.93 -1.61
CA ARG A 74 -12.64 -5.98 -0.16
C ARG A 74 -13.24 -7.25 0.47
N LYS A 75 -14.41 -7.69 0.00
CA LYS A 75 -15.03 -8.95 0.47
C LYS A 75 -14.16 -10.16 0.14
N LEU A 76 -13.64 -10.24 -1.09
CA LEU A 76 -12.78 -11.33 -1.55
C LEU A 76 -11.46 -11.36 -0.78
N VAL A 77 -10.78 -10.22 -0.68
CA VAL A 77 -9.53 -10.10 0.08
C VAL A 77 -9.73 -10.47 1.55
N SER A 78 -10.85 -10.04 2.16
CA SER A 78 -11.16 -10.38 3.56
C SER A 78 -11.32 -11.88 3.81
N LYS A 79 -11.69 -12.67 2.80
CA LYS A 79 -11.74 -14.14 2.91
C LYS A 79 -10.36 -14.77 3.06
N ALA A 80 -9.31 -14.17 2.47
CA ALA A 80 -7.94 -14.64 2.62
C ALA A 80 -7.32 -14.22 3.97
N PHE A 81 -7.77 -13.09 4.55
CA PHE A 81 -7.36 -12.60 5.86
C PHE A 81 -8.13 -13.26 7.01
N VAL A 82 -7.95 -14.56 7.15
CA VAL A 82 -8.56 -15.28 8.27
C VAL A 82 -7.72 -15.14 9.55
N PRO A 83 -8.34 -15.13 10.76
CA PRO A 83 -7.61 -14.99 12.02
C PRO A 83 -6.49 -16.02 12.21
N LYS A 84 -6.65 -17.22 11.64
CA LYS A 84 -5.64 -18.28 11.67
C LYS A 84 -4.33 -17.86 10.99
N VAL A 85 -4.40 -17.20 9.83
CA VAL A 85 -3.22 -16.73 9.07
C VAL A 85 -2.47 -15.68 9.88
N VAL A 86 -3.20 -14.69 10.42
CA VAL A 86 -2.60 -13.63 11.24
C VAL A 86 -1.97 -14.19 12.52
N LYS A 87 -2.67 -15.10 13.21
CA LYS A 87 -2.16 -15.71 14.44
C LYS A 87 -0.94 -16.61 14.21
N ALA A 88 -0.85 -17.24 13.04
CA ALA A 88 0.30 -18.05 12.69
C ALA A 88 1.62 -17.25 12.56
N LEU A 89 1.53 -15.93 12.36
CA LEU A 89 2.70 -15.04 12.29
C LEU A 89 3.27 -14.67 13.66
N GLU A 90 2.54 -14.88 14.76
CA GLU A 90 2.97 -14.46 16.11
C GLU A 90 4.37 -14.98 16.51
N PRO A 91 4.72 -16.28 16.32
CA PRO A 91 6.05 -16.78 16.61
C PRO A 91 7.14 -16.12 15.76
N ASP A 92 6.85 -15.90 14.48
CA ASP A 92 7.77 -15.28 13.53
C ASP A 92 8.01 -13.81 13.87
N ILE A 93 6.95 -13.08 14.23
CA ILE A 93 7.04 -11.68 14.66
C ILE A 93 7.90 -11.59 15.93
N THR A 94 7.68 -12.48 16.90
CA THR A 94 8.47 -12.53 18.12
C THR A 94 9.95 -12.73 17.80
N ALA A 95 10.27 -13.73 16.98
CA ALA A 95 11.65 -14.02 16.59
C ALA A 95 12.31 -12.86 15.82
N LEU A 96 11.54 -12.15 14.96
CA LEU A 96 12.02 -10.96 14.27
C LEU A 96 12.35 -9.82 15.24
N VAL A 97 11.46 -9.54 16.18
CA VAL A 97 11.66 -8.51 17.20
C VAL A 97 12.89 -8.83 18.05
N ASP A 98 13.01 -10.07 18.56
CA ASP A 98 14.14 -10.53 19.35
C ASP A 98 15.45 -10.35 18.56
N GLY A 99 15.50 -10.75 17.30
CA GLY A 99 16.68 -10.61 16.45
C GLY A 99 17.09 -9.15 16.18
N LEU A 100 16.12 -8.25 15.98
CA LEU A 100 16.39 -6.82 15.80
C LEU A 100 16.89 -6.18 17.11
N LEU A 101 16.33 -6.56 18.25
CA LEU A 101 16.76 -6.08 19.57
C LEU A 101 18.14 -6.62 19.96
N ASP A 102 18.46 -7.87 19.62
CA ASP A 102 19.79 -8.45 19.84
C ASP A 102 20.86 -7.70 19.04
N GLN A 103 20.56 -7.34 17.77
CA GLN A 103 21.46 -6.49 16.97
C GLN A 103 21.65 -5.11 17.61
N ALA A 104 20.59 -4.51 18.13
CA ALA A 104 20.67 -3.24 18.85
C ALA A 104 21.51 -3.33 20.13
N ALA A 105 21.41 -4.45 20.86
CA ALA A 105 22.12 -4.65 22.13
C ALA A 105 23.65 -4.79 21.97
N VAL A 106 24.12 -5.24 20.81
CA VAL A 106 25.57 -5.38 20.53
C VAL A 106 26.16 -4.16 19.83
N ALA A 107 25.35 -3.20 19.39
CA ALA A 107 25.82 -1.97 18.76
C ALA A 107 26.32 -0.98 19.82
N ASP A 108 27.51 -0.39 19.58
CA ASP A 108 28.01 0.70 20.41
C ASP A 108 27.31 2.02 20.09
N GLY A 109 26.66 2.62 21.09
CA GLY A 109 26.06 3.95 20.97
C GLY A 109 24.54 3.99 21.10
N PRO A 110 23.91 5.13 20.78
CA PRO A 110 22.46 5.26 20.81
C PRO A 110 21.80 4.42 19.74
N PHE A 111 20.76 3.69 20.10
CA PHE A 111 19.94 2.92 19.17
C PHE A 111 18.90 3.83 18.49
N ASP A 112 18.93 3.87 17.16
CA ASP A 112 17.88 4.51 16.38
C ASP A 112 16.71 3.54 16.21
N VAL A 113 15.62 3.79 16.91
CA VAL A 113 14.43 2.93 16.93
C VAL A 113 13.74 2.87 15.56
N ILE A 114 13.86 3.92 14.74
CA ILE A 114 13.22 3.95 13.41
C ILE A 114 13.95 3.00 12.48
N THR A 115 15.23 3.21 12.27
CA THR A 115 16.02 2.42 11.32
C THR A 115 16.31 1.01 11.83
N GLY A 116 16.40 0.83 13.15
CA GLY A 116 16.75 -0.46 13.76
C GLY A 116 15.55 -1.37 14.09
N LEU A 117 14.34 -0.85 14.19
CA LEU A 117 13.17 -1.64 14.58
C LEU A 117 11.90 -1.26 13.80
N ALA A 118 11.47 -0.01 13.90
CA ALA A 118 10.14 0.39 13.43
C ALA A 118 10.01 0.31 11.89
N TYR A 119 11.11 0.47 11.17
CA TYR A 119 11.16 0.37 9.72
C TYR A 119 11.30 -1.08 9.22
N PRO A 120 12.29 -1.90 9.63
CA PRO A 120 12.49 -3.24 9.10
C PRO A 120 11.41 -4.24 9.54
N LEU A 121 10.84 -4.09 10.74
CA LEU A 121 9.88 -5.06 11.26
C LEU A 121 8.61 -5.19 10.42
N PRO A 122 7.87 -4.12 10.08
CA PRO A 122 6.65 -4.23 9.27
C PRO A 122 6.91 -4.84 7.89
N VAL A 123 8.00 -4.45 7.23
CA VAL A 123 8.33 -5.00 5.89
C VAL A 123 8.60 -6.49 5.97
N ALA A 124 9.38 -6.95 6.95
CA ALA A 124 9.64 -8.37 7.15
C ALA A 124 8.35 -9.14 7.45
N VAL A 125 7.44 -8.58 8.25
CA VAL A 125 6.13 -9.20 8.52
C VAL A 125 5.28 -9.31 7.25
N ILE A 126 5.22 -8.25 6.42
CA ILE A 126 4.49 -8.29 5.15
C ILE A 126 5.12 -9.30 4.18
N CYS A 127 6.44 -9.33 4.07
CA CYS A 127 7.13 -10.32 3.26
C CYS A 127 6.77 -11.76 3.68
N ARG A 128 6.77 -12.06 4.97
CA ARG A 128 6.35 -13.38 5.50
C ARG A 128 4.87 -13.66 5.23
N LEU A 129 4.00 -12.66 5.45
CA LEU A 129 2.57 -12.78 5.18
C LEU A 129 2.29 -13.13 3.71
N LEU A 130 3.02 -12.50 2.79
CA LEU A 130 2.90 -12.73 1.34
C LEU A 130 3.66 -13.98 0.85
N GLY A 131 4.47 -14.61 1.71
CA GLY A 131 5.31 -15.75 1.33
C GLY A 131 6.50 -15.37 0.46
N VAL A 132 7.00 -14.13 0.61
CA VAL A 132 8.23 -13.65 -0.03
C VAL A 132 9.45 -14.29 0.65
N PRO A 133 10.40 -14.88 -0.09
CA PRO A 133 11.65 -15.37 0.45
C PRO A 133 12.43 -14.29 1.18
N ILE A 134 13.11 -14.66 2.27
CA ILE A 134 13.83 -13.71 3.11
C ILE A 134 15.00 -13.02 2.39
N GLU A 135 15.59 -13.71 1.43
CA GLU A 135 16.65 -13.18 0.57
C GLU A 135 16.20 -12.03 -0.33
N ASP A 136 14.90 -11.95 -0.63
CA ASP A 136 14.29 -10.91 -1.47
C ASP A 136 13.82 -9.69 -0.65
N GLU A 137 13.75 -9.81 0.69
CA GLU A 137 13.28 -8.77 1.60
C GLU A 137 13.97 -7.41 1.41
N PRO A 138 15.32 -7.31 1.27
CA PRO A 138 15.98 -6.02 1.11
C PRO A 138 15.51 -5.25 -0.14
N ARG A 139 15.19 -5.97 -1.21
CA ARG A 139 14.70 -5.35 -2.45
C ARG A 139 13.24 -4.97 -2.35
N PHE A 140 12.47 -5.74 -1.59
CA PHE A 140 11.10 -5.39 -1.23
C PHE A 140 11.05 -4.11 -0.40
N SER A 141 11.92 -4.00 0.61
CA SER A 141 12.07 -2.82 1.47
C SER A 141 12.35 -1.57 0.64
N TRP A 142 13.35 -1.65 -0.26
CA TRP A 142 13.70 -0.57 -1.18
C TRP A 142 12.50 -0.14 -2.05
N ALA A 143 11.78 -1.10 -2.65
CA ALA A 143 10.62 -0.79 -3.49
C ALA A 143 9.47 -0.18 -2.68
N SER A 144 9.23 -0.68 -1.47
CA SER A 144 8.20 -0.18 -0.55
C SER A 144 8.45 1.29 -0.19
N GLU A 145 9.68 1.64 0.18
CA GLU A 145 10.07 3.01 0.52
C GLU A 145 9.81 3.99 -0.63
N LEU A 146 10.24 3.66 -1.84
CA LEU A 146 10.02 4.51 -3.01
C LEU A 146 8.54 4.68 -3.36
N LEU A 147 7.76 3.60 -3.25
CA LEU A 147 6.34 3.64 -3.56
C LEU A 147 5.52 4.34 -2.49
N ALA A 148 5.90 4.23 -1.22
CA ALA A 148 5.28 4.99 -0.12
C ALA A 148 5.52 6.49 -0.29
N ALA A 149 6.74 6.89 -0.63
CA ALA A 149 7.07 8.30 -0.92
C ALA A 149 6.25 8.89 -2.08
N ALA A 150 5.81 8.06 -3.05
CA ALA A 150 4.94 8.49 -4.14
C ALA A 150 3.50 8.81 -3.70
N LEU A 151 3.10 8.42 -2.48
CA LEU A 151 1.78 8.73 -1.92
C LEU A 151 1.73 10.10 -1.23
N ASP A 152 2.83 10.85 -1.19
CA ASP A 152 2.84 12.19 -0.57
C ASP A 152 1.77 13.08 -1.20
N PRO A 153 0.77 13.52 -0.43
CA PRO A 153 -0.30 14.36 -0.94
C PRO A 153 0.21 15.74 -1.42
N PHE A 154 1.38 16.17 -0.98
CA PHE A 154 1.99 17.43 -1.44
C PHE A 154 2.34 17.40 -2.93
N LEU A 155 2.83 16.28 -3.44
CA LEU A 155 3.11 16.10 -4.87
C LEU A 155 1.83 16.21 -5.71
N ALA A 156 0.72 15.69 -5.20
CA ALA A 156 -0.58 15.82 -5.85
C ALA A 156 -1.12 17.28 -5.83
N LEU A 157 -0.74 18.07 -4.83
CA LEU A 157 -1.17 19.47 -4.68
C LEU A 157 -0.35 20.43 -5.52
N THR A 158 0.96 20.21 -5.61
CA THR A 158 1.88 21.11 -6.32
C THR A 158 1.95 20.81 -7.82
N GLY A 159 1.59 19.59 -8.22
CA GLY A 159 1.78 19.12 -9.60
C GLY A 159 3.26 18.92 -9.96
N GLU A 160 4.14 19.00 -8.96
CA GLU A 160 5.57 18.73 -9.15
C GLU A 160 5.79 17.22 -9.31
N THR A 161 6.65 16.86 -10.24
CA THR A 161 7.14 15.48 -10.32
C THR A 161 8.22 15.27 -9.26
N SER A 162 8.14 14.16 -8.55
CA SER A 162 9.20 13.79 -7.61
C SER A 162 10.55 13.66 -8.31
N ASP A 163 11.62 14.15 -7.69
CA ASP A 163 13.00 13.89 -8.15
C ASP A 163 13.32 12.38 -8.22
N LEU A 164 12.51 11.56 -7.55
CA LEU A 164 12.61 10.10 -7.53
C LEU A 164 11.67 9.41 -8.52
N PHE A 165 10.98 10.14 -9.40
CA PHE A 165 9.94 9.60 -10.28
C PHE A 165 10.40 8.39 -11.09
N ASP A 166 11.59 8.47 -11.72
CA ASP A 166 12.14 7.36 -12.50
C ASP A 166 12.43 6.14 -11.64
N GLN A 167 12.93 6.34 -10.41
CA GLN A 167 13.20 5.26 -9.46
C GLN A 167 11.89 4.64 -8.97
N GLN A 168 10.88 5.45 -8.68
CA GLN A 168 9.55 5.00 -8.29
C GLN A 168 8.89 4.17 -9.41
N MET A 169 9.02 4.61 -10.66
CA MET A 169 8.54 3.88 -11.81
C MET A 169 9.25 2.52 -11.95
N GLN A 170 10.57 2.49 -11.83
CA GLN A 170 11.36 1.25 -11.88
C GLN A 170 11.01 0.30 -10.74
N ALA A 171 10.84 0.82 -9.53
CA ALA A 171 10.44 0.04 -8.37
C ALA A 171 9.06 -0.60 -8.56
N GLY A 172 8.09 0.17 -9.08
CA GLY A 172 6.75 -0.34 -9.39
C GLY A 172 6.75 -1.43 -10.47
N LEU A 173 7.50 -1.24 -11.55
CA LEU A 173 7.64 -2.23 -12.61
C LEU A 173 8.28 -3.52 -12.09
N TRP A 174 9.37 -3.39 -11.35
CA TRP A 174 10.04 -4.54 -10.76
C TRP A 174 9.12 -5.30 -9.79
N LEU A 175 8.43 -4.59 -8.90
CA LEU A 175 7.53 -5.20 -7.91
C LEU A 175 6.39 -5.96 -8.58
N ASN A 176 5.77 -5.38 -9.60
CA ASN A 176 4.70 -6.03 -10.34
C ASN A 176 5.17 -7.32 -11.03
N GLU A 177 6.36 -7.31 -11.63
CA GLU A 177 6.93 -8.50 -12.27
C GLU A 177 7.27 -9.57 -11.23
N TYR A 178 7.92 -9.18 -10.14
CA TYR A 178 8.22 -10.10 -9.04
C TYR A 178 6.96 -10.76 -8.48
N LEU A 179 5.89 -9.98 -8.27
CA LEU A 179 4.62 -10.53 -7.77
C LEU A 179 3.96 -11.49 -8.76
N ARG A 180 4.06 -11.25 -10.09
CA ARG A 180 3.62 -12.21 -11.11
C ARG A 180 4.36 -13.54 -10.99
N GLU A 181 5.69 -13.48 -10.90
CA GLU A 181 6.50 -14.68 -10.73
C GLU A 181 6.17 -15.42 -9.42
N LEU A 182 5.89 -14.68 -8.34
CA LEU A 182 5.50 -15.26 -7.07
C LEU A 182 4.13 -15.94 -7.17
N ILE A 183 3.14 -15.32 -7.83
CA ILE A 183 1.82 -15.91 -8.12
C ILE A 183 2.00 -17.22 -8.89
N GLU A 184 2.80 -17.23 -9.96
CA GLU A 184 3.03 -18.43 -10.73
C GLU A 184 3.72 -19.54 -9.91
N ARG A 185 4.67 -19.18 -9.04
CA ARG A 185 5.29 -20.13 -8.12
C ARG A 185 4.26 -20.74 -7.17
N ARG A 186 3.37 -19.91 -6.60
CA ARG A 186 2.33 -20.35 -5.65
C ARG A 186 1.21 -21.14 -6.32
N ARG A 187 0.88 -20.88 -7.57
CA ARG A 187 -0.04 -21.72 -8.35
C ARG A 187 0.50 -23.15 -8.50
N ARG A 188 1.81 -23.29 -8.73
CA ARG A 188 2.48 -24.61 -8.85
C ARG A 188 2.70 -25.29 -7.51
N GLN A 189 3.02 -24.51 -6.49
CA GLN A 189 3.32 -25.00 -5.15
C GLN A 189 2.70 -24.04 -4.10
N PRO A 190 1.42 -24.28 -3.75
CA PRO A 190 0.75 -23.49 -2.72
C PRO A 190 1.45 -23.59 -1.36
N GLY A 191 1.47 -22.47 -0.62
CA GLY A 191 1.98 -22.38 0.75
C GLY A 191 0.88 -22.00 1.74
N ASP A 192 1.25 -21.91 3.01
CA ASP A 192 0.38 -21.41 4.08
C ASP A 192 0.50 -19.86 4.21
N ASP A 193 0.56 -19.15 3.07
CA ASP A 193 0.70 -17.71 2.98
C ASP A 193 -0.53 -17.02 2.37
N LEU A 194 -0.60 -15.70 2.52
CA LEU A 194 -1.73 -14.92 2.01
C LEU A 194 -1.80 -14.95 0.49
N MET A 195 -0.66 -14.98 -0.22
CA MET A 195 -0.63 -15.08 -1.68
C MET A 195 -1.36 -16.34 -2.15
N SER A 196 -1.07 -17.48 -1.54
CA SER A 196 -1.77 -18.75 -1.82
C SER A 196 -3.25 -18.65 -1.52
N GLY A 197 -3.64 -17.98 -0.45
CA GLY A 197 -5.04 -17.72 -0.11
C GLY A 197 -5.76 -16.84 -1.16
N LEU A 198 -5.13 -15.78 -1.64
CA LEU A 198 -5.68 -14.91 -2.68
C LEU A 198 -5.84 -15.65 -4.02
N ILE A 199 -4.87 -16.50 -4.39
CA ILE A 199 -4.94 -17.33 -5.59
C ILE A 199 -6.09 -18.36 -5.50
N GLN A 200 -6.33 -18.94 -4.33
CA GLN A 200 -7.44 -19.87 -4.14
C GLN A 200 -8.80 -19.18 -4.32
N VAL A 201 -8.94 -17.94 -3.86
CA VAL A 201 -10.15 -17.16 -4.10
C VAL A 201 -10.34 -16.89 -5.59
N GLU A 202 -9.29 -16.58 -6.35
CA GLU A 202 -9.34 -16.45 -7.82
C GLU A 202 -9.81 -17.76 -8.48
N GLU A 203 -9.23 -18.91 -8.08
CA GLU A 203 -9.47 -20.21 -8.71
C GLU A 203 -10.81 -20.85 -8.33
N SER A 204 -11.41 -20.44 -7.22
CA SER A 204 -12.72 -20.94 -6.77
C SER A 204 -13.94 -20.24 -7.39
N GLY A 205 -13.71 -19.39 -8.39
CA GLY A 205 -14.78 -18.67 -9.10
C GLY A 205 -15.27 -17.41 -8.41
N ASP A 206 -14.65 -17.04 -7.29
CA ASP A 206 -14.90 -15.79 -6.56
C ASP A 206 -14.11 -14.59 -7.16
N GLN A 207 -13.49 -14.75 -8.30
CA GLN A 207 -13.07 -13.73 -9.27
C GLN A 207 -12.11 -12.64 -8.79
N LEU A 208 -10.97 -13.00 -8.19
CA LEU A 208 -9.80 -12.10 -8.24
C LEU A 208 -9.00 -12.39 -9.51
N THR A 209 -8.79 -11.38 -10.33
CA THR A 209 -7.84 -11.46 -11.44
C THR A 209 -6.41 -11.38 -10.90
N GLU A 210 -5.44 -11.80 -11.70
CA GLU A 210 -4.01 -11.70 -11.34
C GLU A 210 -3.62 -10.26 -11.03
N ASP A 211 -4.07 -9.31 -11.85
CA ASP A 211 -3.80 -7.89 -11.63
C ASP A 211 -4.43 -7.37 -10.33
N GLU A 212 -5.62 -7.85 -9.95
CA GLU A 212 -6.25 -7.51 -8.67
C GLU A 212 -5.49 -8.10 -7.47
N ILE A 213 -4.91 -9.29 -7.60
CA ILE A 213 -4.02 -9.87 -6.59
C ILE A 213 -2.76 -9.02 -6.45
N ILE A 214 -2.11 -8.66 -7.56
CA ILE A 214 -0.93 -7.80 -7.57
C ILE A 214 -1.24 -6.44 -6.93
N ALA A 215 -2.33 -5.79 -7.33
CA ALA A 215 -2.74 -4.51 -6.76
C ALA A 215 -3.03 -4.61 -5.24
N THR A 216 -3.57 -5.75 -4.80
CA THR A 216 -3.80 -6.02 -3.37
C THR A 216 -2.48 -6.18 -2.61
N CYS A 217 -1.52 -6.94 -3.15
CA CYS A 217 -0.20 -7.14 -2.55
C CYS A 217 0.58 -5.82 -2.47
N ASN A 218 0.55 -5.00 -3.53
CA ASN A 218 1.14 -3.66 -3.53
C ASN A 218 0.51 -2.77 -2.45
N LEU A 219 -0.82 -2.79 -2.31
CA LEU A 219 -1.50 -2.04 -1.26
C LEU A 219 -1.07 -2.48 0.14
N LEU A 220 -0.98 -3.79 0.37
CA LEU A 220 -0.57 -4.33 1.68
C LEU A 220 0.87 -3.93 2.01
N LEU A 221 1.77 -3.98 1.03
CA LEU A 221 3.15 -3.59 1.22
C LEU A 221 3.24 -2.11 1.61
N ILE A 222 2.62 -1.22 0.85
CA ILE A 222 2.66 0.22 1.10
C ILE A 222 1.96 0.59 2.41
N ALA A 223 0.75 0.06 2.65
CA ALA A 223 -0.02 0.38 3.84
C ALA A 223 0.56 -0.23 5.12
N GLY A 224 1.24 -1.37 5.01
CA GLY A 224 1.84 -2.07 6.15
C GLY A 224 3.23 -1.58 6.53
N HIS A 225 3.84 -0.72 5.72
CA HIS A 225 5.21 -0.25 5.95
C HIS A 225 5.29 0.97 6.87
N GLU A 226 4.46 2.00 6.66
CA GLU A 226 4.55 3.28 7.40
C GLU A 226 3.51 3.45 8.52
N THR A 227 2.48 2.65 8.56
CA THR A 227 1.39 2.77 9.54
C THR A 227 1.52 1.77 10.69
#